data_6cdff2d511ee45dffab19966326ad4ba
#
_entry.id   6cdff2d511ee45dffab19966326ad4ba
#
_cell.length_a   1.000
_cell.length_b   1.000
_cell.length_c   1.000
_cell.angle_alpha   90.00
_cell.angle_beta   90.00
_cell.angle_gamma   90.00
#
_symmetry.space_group_name_H-M   'P 1'
#
loop_
_entity.id
_entity.type
_entity.pdbx_description
1 polymer ?
#
loop_
_entity_poly.entity_id
_entity_poly.type
_entity_poly.pdbx_seq_one_letter_code
_entity_poly.pdbx_strand_id
1 'polypeptide(L)'
;MAFFGKQTVKSSLIEEFARSQRSKTIAFLRKNYNLSKDDCEDVFQDSFITLYNNIKSGKLDHLTSSISTYFLAICRNKTMELLRNSNRFANLSFEDSFPETAKKFSLDQVDKVLSLNHDDTELIEEKESIVRALVRNLPSPCNEMLWGFFRDGLSMKELAIKYGYSNENSAKVTKHRCCDKFKRRYEELLKKFK
;
A
#
# COMPACT_ATOMS: atom_id res chain seq x y z
N MET A 1 19.20 12.22 7.10
CA MET A 1 19.63 12.06 8.50
C MET A 1 19.16 10.69 8.98
N ALA A 2 20.12 9.80 9.23
CA ALA A 2 19.84 8.44 9.69
C ALA A 2 19.54 8.46 11.18
N PHE A 3 18.29 8.22 11.58
CA PHE A 3 17.87 8.23 12.99
C PHE A 3 17.53 6.84 13.56
N PHE A 4 17.97 5.75 12.95
CA PHE A 4 17.82 4.42 13.55
C PHE A 4 19.11 3.60 13.50
N GLY A 5 20.18 4.12 14.12
CA GLY A 5 21.31 3.31 14.51
C GLY A 5 20.95 2.49 15.74
N LYS A 6 21.04 1.14 15.65
CA LYS A 6 21.12 0.15 16.75
C LYS A 6 20.62 0.59 18.15
N GLN A 7 19.41 1.16 18.26
CA GLN A 7 18.74 1.32 19.54
C GLN A 7 17.67 0.25 19.63
N THR A 8 17.71 -0.56 20.68
CA THR A 8 16.57 -1.32 21.17
C THR A 8 15.37 -0.37 21.22
N VAL A 9 14.48 -0.49 20.23
CA VAL A 9 13.26 0.31 20.18
C VAL A 9 12.53 0.04 21.48
N LYS A 10 12.43 1.06 22.35
CA LYS A 10 11.78 0.90 23.66
C LYS A 10 10.36 0.41 23.42
N SER A 11 9.95 -0.65 24.09
CA SER A 11 8.61 -1.25 24.02
C SER A 11 7.51 -0.19 24.10
N SER A 12 7.73 0.84 24.94
CA SER A 12 6.81 1.98 25.13
C SER A 12 6.53 2.78 23.85
N LEU A 13 7.52 2.99 22.97
CA LEU A 13 7.33 3.73 21.72
C LEU A 13 6.49 2.93 20.70
N ILE A 14 6.66 1.63 20.70
CA ILE A 14 5.88 0.73 19.83
C ILE A 14 4.43 0.67 20.30
N GLU A 15 4.20 0.60 21.61
CA GLU A 15 2.87 0.63 22.20
C GLU A 15 2.15 1.96 21.97
N GLU A 16 2.86 3.07 22.08
CA GLU A 16 2.32 4.41 21.80
C GLU A 16 1.94 4.54 20.32
N PHE A 17 2.79 4.07 19.42
CA PHE A 17 2.49 4.00 17.99
C PHE A 17 1.23 3.16 17.73
N ALA A 18 1.12 1.96 18.33
CA ALA A 18 -0.05 1.10 18.17
C ALA A 18 -1.34 1.81 18.63
N ARG A 19 -1.32 2.46 19.78
CA ARG A 19 -2.48 3.20 20.31
C ARG A 19 -2.88 4.36 19.39
N SER A 20 -1.92 5.13 18.91
CA SER A 20 -2.16 6.30 18.05
C SER A 20 -2.69 5.91 16.66
N GLN A 21 -2.27 4.77 16.13
CA GLN A 21 -2.65 4.33 14.78
C GLN A 21 -3.93 3.48 14.74
N ARG A 22 -4.31 2.82 15.86
CA ARG A 22 -5.40 1.84 15.86
C ARG A 22 -6.72 2.41 15.34
N SER A 23 -7.24 3.47 15.94
CA SER A 23 -8.54 4.03 15.53
C SER A 23 -8.54 4.57 14.11
N LYS A 24 -7.45 5.22 13.70
CA LYS A 24 -7.28 5.74 12.34
C LYS A 24 -7.26 4.61 11.31
N THR A 25 -6.50 3.57 11.58
CA THR A 25 -6.38 2.40 10.69
C THR A 25 -7.70 1.65 10.56
N ILE A 26 -8.41 1.41 11.66
CA ILE A 26 -9.72 0.75 11.63
C ILE A 26 -10.74 1.57 10.84
N ALA A 27 -10.80 2.89 11.07
CA ALA A 27 -11.67 3.77 10.30
C ALA A 27 -11.34 3.74 8.80
N PHE A 28 -10.06 3.73 8.46
CA PHE A 28 -9.57 3.61 7.10
C PHE A 28 -9.99 2.29 6.45
N LEU A 29 -9.77 1.16 7.12
CA LEU A 29 -10.10 -0.17 6.59
C LEU A 29 -11.61 -0.34 6.38
N ARG A 30 -12.42 0.09 7.34
CA ARG A 30 -13.90 0.05 7.22
C ARG A 30 -14.39 0.89 6.06
N LYS A 31 -13.91 2.13 5.94
CA LYS A 31 -14.35 3.06 4.89
C LYS A 31 -14.02 2.56 3.50
N ASN A 32 -12.85 1.93 3.32
CA ASN A 32 -12.30 1.68 1.99
C ASN A 32 -12.45 0.23 1.51
N TYR A 33 -12.61 -0.72 2.44
CA TYR A 33 -12.70 -2.15 2.11
C TYR A 33 -13.99 -2.80 2.58
N ASN A 34 -14.88 -2.03 3.20
CA ASN A 34 -16.15 -2.52 3.73
C ASN A 34 -16.01 -3.78 4.61
N LEU A 35 -14.92 -3.83 5.40
CA LEU A 35 -14.66 -4.92 6.32
C LEU A 35 -15.52 -4.79 7.58
N SER A 36 -15.82 -5.92 8.22
CA SER A 36 -16.39 -5.95 9.56
C SER A 36 -15.44 -5.30 10.56
N LYS A 37 -15.94 -4.97 11.74
CA LYS A 37 -15.09 -4.42 12.81
C LYS A 37 -14.04 -5.44 13.24
N ASP A 38 -14.43 -6.70 13.35
CA ASP A 38 -13.57 -7.79 13.80
C ASP A 38 -12.46 -8.08 12.78
N ASP A 39 -12.80 -8.15 11.48
CA ASP A 39 -11.79 -8.27 10.42
C ASP A 39 -10.79 -7.10 10.41
N CYS A 40 -11.27 -5.88 10.69
CA CYS A 40 -10.37 -4.72 10.77
C CYS A 40 -9.41 -4.81 11.95
N GLU A 41 -9.88 -5.31 13.11
CA GLU A 41 -9.03 -5.55 14.28
C GLU A 41 -7.99 -6.64 14.01
N ASP A 42 -8.39 -7.73 13.38
CA ASP A 42 -7.48 -8.83 13.02
C ASP A 42 -6.41 -8.35 12.03
N VAL A 43 -6.83 -7.63 10.98
CA VAL A 43 -5.89 -7.03 10.02
C VAL A 43 -4.92 -6.07 10.72
N PHE A 44 -5.43 -5.25 11.65
CA PHE A 44 -4.58 -4.33 12.42
C PHE A 44 -3.55 -5.09 13.26
N GLN A 45 -3.97 -6.10 14.02
CA GLN A 45 -3.09 -6.91 14.88
C GLN A 45 -2.02 -7.63 14.07
N ASP A 46 -2.41 -8.33 13.00
CA ASP A 46 -1.49 -9.03 12.11
C ASP A 46 -0.46 -8.11 11.45
N SER A 47 -0.93 -6.92 11.05
CA SER A 47 -0.07 -5.90 10.45
C SER A 47 0.92 -5.35 11.47
N PHE A 48 0.48 -5.17 12.70
CA PHE A 48 1.32 -4.69 13.79
C PHE A 48 2.41 -5.70 14.15
N ILE A 49 2.07 -6.99 14.24
CA ILE A 49 3.04 -8.07 14.44
C ILE A 49 4.07 -8.08 13.30
N THR A 50 3.61 -7.91 12.07
CA THR A 50 4.49 -7.85 10.89
C THR A 50 5.43 -6.65 10.95
N LEU A 51 4.92 -5.46 11.31
CA LEU A 51 5.72 -4.25 11.50
C LEU A 51 6.79 -4.47 12.58
N TYR A 52 6.39 -4.98 13.74
CA TYR A 52 7.28 -5.27 14.86
C TYR A 52 8.43 -6.19 14.46
N ASN A 53 8.12 -7.30 13.76
CA ASN A 53 9.12 -8.23 13.27
C ASN A 53 10.07 -7.59 12.24
N ASN A 54 9.57 -6.71 11.38
CA ASN A 54 10.39 -5.98 10.40
C ASN A 54 11.32 -4.95 11.07
N ILE A 55 10.86 -4.27 12.12
CA ILE A 55 11.71 -3.41 12.95
C ILE A 55 12.81 -4.24 13.61
N LYS A 56 12.44 -5.34 14.28
CA LYS A 56 13.38 -6.20 15.00
C LYS A 56 14.44 -6.84 14.09
N SER A 57 14.08 -7.14 12.85
CA SER A 57 15.00 -7.72 11.85
C SER A 57 15.86 -6.71 11.10
N GLY A 58 15.76 -5.40 11.40
CA GLY A 58 16.52 -4.34 10.71
C GLY A 58 16.06 -4.06 9.28
N LYS A 59 14.94 -4.61 8.84
CA LYS A 59 14.41 -4.38 7.48
C LYS A 59 14.03 -2.92 7.21
N LEU A 60 13.87 -2.12 8.25
CA LEU A 60 13.46 -0.71 8.15
C LEU A 60 14.63 0.27 8.17
N ASP A 61 15.89 -0.20 8.28
CA ASP A 61 17.06 0.66 8.36
C ASP A 61 17.23 1.57 7.13
N HIS A 62 16.65 1.18 6.00
CA HIS A 62 16.66 1.93 4.74
C HIS A 62 15.26 2.41 4.32
N LEU A 63 14.33 2.54 5.27
CA LEU A 63 12.97 3.00 4.98
C LEU A 63 13.00 4.45 4.47
N THR A 64 12.45 4.68 3.29
CA THR A 64 12.37 6.01 2.65
C THR A 64 11.04 6.73 2.91
N SER A 65 10.05 6.01 3.44
CA SER A 65 8.73 6.54 3.81
C SER A 65 8.59 6.69 5.33
N SER A 66 7.51 7.32 5.78
CA SER A 66 7.19 7.31 7.20
C SER A 66 6.83 5.89 7.68
N ILE A 67 7.03 5.64 8.96
CA ILE A 67 6.64 4.35 9.58
C ILE A 67 5.12 4.10 9.47
N SER A 68 4.34 5.18 9.54
CA SER A 68 2.89 5.12 9.41
C SER A 68 2.47 4.74 7.99
N THR A 69 3.09 5.31 6.96
CA THR A 69 2.88 4.94 5.55
C THR A 69 3.24 3.47 5.31
N TYR A 70 4.38 3.04 5.83
CA TYR A 70 4.80 1.64 5.73
C TYR A 70 3.82 0.69 6.43
N PHE A 71 3.36 1.05 7.62
CA PHE A 71 2.38 0.28 8.37
C PHE A 71 1.06 0.12 7.61
N LEU A 72 0.54 1.20 7.02
CA LEU A 72 -0.68 1.11 6.22
C LEU A 72 -0.51 0.30 4.94
N ALA A 73 0.67 0.31 4.33
CA ALA A 73 0.96 -0.58 3.22
C ALA A 73 0.89 -2.07 3.64
N ILE A 74 1.35 -2.39 4.85
CA ILE A 74 1.19 -3.74 5.43
C ILE A 74 -0.30 -4.05 5.62
N CYS A 75 -1.06 -3.15 6.26
CA CYS A 75 -2.50 -3.32 6.48
C CYS A 75 -3.25 -3.56 5.17
N ARG A 76 -2.96 -2.75 4.14
CA ARG A 76 -3.53 -2.93 2.82
C ARG A 76 -3.24 -4.32 2.23
N ASN A 77 -2.00 -4.77 2.30
CA ASN A 77 -1.62 -6.08 1.77
C ASN A 77 -2.33 -7.22 2.51
N LYS A 78 -2.43 -7.14 3.83
CA LYS A 78 -3.17 -8.09 4.66
C LYS A 78 -4.66 -8.10 4.33
N THR A 79 -5.26 -6.93 4.17
CA THR A 79 -6.67 -6.80 3.74
C THR A 79 -6.91 -7.46 2.39
N MET A 80 -6.03 -7.21 1.41
CA MET A 80 -6.17 -7.82 0.09
C MET A 80 -5.99 -9.35 0.14
N GLU A 81 -5.15 -9.85 1.02
CA GLU A 81 -5.00 -11.28 1.27
C GLU A 81 -6.27 -11.88 1.88
N LEU A 82 -6.86 -11.25 2.89
CA LEU A 82 -8.11 -11.65 3.52
C LEU A 82 -9.26 -11.68 2.51
N LEU A 83 -9.44 -10.62 1.71
CA LEU A 83 -10.49 -10.54 0.69
C LEU A 83 -10.33 -11.62 -0.40
N ARG A 84 -9.09 -11.93 -0.82
CA ARG A 84 -8.85 -13.03 -1.77
C ARG A 84 -9.20 -14.38 -1.17
N ASN A 85 -8.87 -14.61 0.09
CA ASN A 85 -9.18 -15.85 0.78
C ASN A 85 -10.69 -16.02 0.95
N SER A 86 -11.39 -14.97 1.38
CA SER A 86 -12.86 -14.96 1.49
C SER A 86 -13.53 -15.25 0.14
N ASN A 87 -13.06 -14.65 -0.94
CA ASN A 87 -13.58 -14.91 -2.28
C ASN A 87 -13.27 -16.32 -2.78
N ARG A 88 -12.15 -16.93 -2.40
CA ARG A 88 -11.87 -18.34 -2.71
C ARG A 88 -12.83 -19.28 -2.02
N PHE A 89 -13.22 -19.00 -0.77
CA PHE A 89 -14.23 -19.77 -0.05
C PHE A 89 -15.64 -19.52 -0.62
N ALA A 90 -15.95 -18.30 -1.04
CA ALA A 90 -17.22 -17.96 -1.68
C ALA A 90 -17.35 -18.57 -3.10
N ASN A 91 -16.26 -18.64 -3.86
CA ASN A 91 -16.22 -19.23 -5.22
C ASN A 91 -16.29 -20.78 -5.22
N LEU A 92 -16.22 -21.43 -4.07
CA LEU A 92 -16.67 -22.82 -3.92
C LEU A 92 -18.21 -22.93 -3.88
N SER A 93 -18.92 -21.83 -3.83
CA SER A 93 -20.39 -21.79 -3.69
C SER A 93 -21.11 -20.67 -4.44
N PHE A 94 -20.51 -19.91 -5.35
CA PHE A 94 -21.23 -19.06 -6.34
C PHE A 94 -20.28 -18.11 -7.09
N GLU A 95 -20.48 -18.01 -8.40
CA GLU A 95 -19.90 -16.99 -9.29
C GLU A 95 -20.41 -15.59 -8.93
N ASP A 96 -19.53 -14.59 -9.17
CA ASP A 96 -19.80 -13.15 -9.16
C ASP A 96 -19.93 -12.42 -7.81
N SER A 97 -18.90 -11.66 -7.53
CA SER A 97 -18.90 -10.24 -7.13
C SER A 97 -17.69 -9.85 -6.30
N PHE A 98 -16.64 -9.38 -6.94
CA PHE A 98 -15.72 -8.47 -6.27
C PHE A 98 -16.48 -7.17 -5.99
N PRO A 99 -16.55 -6.67 -4.76
CA PRO A 99 -17.15 -5.37 -4.52
C PRO A 99 -16.36 -4.32 -5.29
N GLU A 100 -17.02 -3.58 -6.13
CA GLU A 100 -16.46 -2.51 -6.96
C GLU A 100 -15.74 -1.43 -6.13
N THR A 101 -16.01 -1.41 -4.83
CA THR A 101 -15.39 -0.54 -3.82
C THR A 101 -13.95 -0.88 -3.48
N ALA A 102 -13.48 -2.12 -3.70
CA ALA A 102 -12.07 -2.48 -3.49
C ALA A 102 -11.13 -1.93 -4.59
N LYS A 103 -11.68 -1.37 -5.67
CA LYS A 103 -10.97 -0.90 -6.86
C LYS A 103 -10.34 0.50 -6.74
N LYS A 104 -10.51 1.22 -5.63
CA LYS A 104 -10.24 2.67 -5.60
C LYS A 104 -9.21 3.13 -4.57
N PHE A 105 -8.07 2.47 -4.39
CA PHE A 105 -7.13 3.02 -3.42
C PHE A 105 -5.69 3.12 -3.93
N SER A 106 -5.19 4.37 -4.06
CA SER A 106 -3.77 4.67 -4.26
C SER A 106 -3.08 4.90 -2.91
N LEU A 107 -1.76 4.66 -2.86
CA LEU A 107 -0.92 4.95 -1.67
C LEU A 107 -1.02 6.42 -1.21
N ASP A 108 -1.38 7.35 -2.12
CA ASP A 108 -1.53 8.77 -1.84
C ASP A 108 -2.73 9.09 -0.93
N GLN A 109 -3.77 8.26 -0.96
CA GLN A 109 -4.89 8.39 -0.03
C GLN A 109 -4.53 7.94 1.39
N VAL A 110 -3.45 7.17 1.52
CA VAL A 110 -2.91 6.70 2.79
C VAL A 110 -2.28 7.86 3.57
N ASP A 111 -1.49 8.70 2.93
CA ASP A 111 -0.94 9.90 3.56
C ASP A 111 -2.04 10.90 3.94
N LYS A 112 -3.12 11.01 3.14
CA LYS A 112 -4.27 11.88 3.41
C LYS A 112 -5.05 11.49 4.66
N VAL A 113 -5.16 10.19 4.95
CA VAL A 113 -5.86 9.71 6.16
C VAL A 113 -5.00 9.83 7.42
N LEU A 114 -3.67 9.78 7.26
CA LEU A 114 -2.74 9.84 8.39
C LEU A 114 -2.27 11.25 8.73
N SER A 115 -2.18 12.12 7.75
CA SER A 115 -1.82 13.53 7.90
C SER A 115 -3.04 14.43 8.04
N LEU A 116 -4.05 14.07 8.80
CA LEU A 116 -5.20 14.93 9.08
C LEU A 116 -4.79 16.25 9.77
N ASN A 117 -4.02 17.04 9.07
CA ASN A 117 -3.97 18.48 9.23
C ASN A 117 -4.75 19.07 8.06
N HIS A 118 -5.81 19.79 8.34
CA HIS A 118 -6.91 20.19 7.48
C HIS A 118 -6.55 21.19 6.36
N ASP A 119 -5.28 21.60 6.24
CA ASP A 119 -4.87 22.69 5.34
C ASP A 119 -4.24 22.24 4.00
N ASP A 120 -4.03 20.93 3.78
CA ASP A 120 -3.27 20.44 2.61
C ASP A 120 -4.14 19.76 1.52
N THR A 121 -5.45 19.94 1.51
CA THR A 121 -6.35 19.19 0.62
C THR A 121 -6.09 19.49 -0.86
N GLU A 122 -5.90 20.75 -1.23
CA GLU A 122 -5.58 21.18 -2.60
C GLU A 122 -4.21 20.63 -3.08
N LEU A 123 -3.21 20.69 -2.22
CA LEU A 123 -1.85 20.20 -2.51
C LEU A 123 -1.82 18.68 -2.74
N ILE A 124 -2.70 17.93 -2.06
CA ILE A 124 -2.82 16.47 -2.18
C ILE A 124 -3.51 16.10 -3.48
N GLU A 125 -4.57 16.80 -3.87
CA GLU A 125 -5.29 16.57 -5.13
C GLU A 125 -4.39 16.86 -6.35
N GLU A 126 -3.58 17.89 -6.26
CA GLU A 126 -2.60 18.22 -7.29
C GLU A 126 -1.53 17.12 -7.42
N LYS A 127 -0.95 16.67 -6.31
CA LYS A 127 0.02 15.57 -6.30
C LYS A 127 -0.58 14.26 -6.85
N GLU A 128 -1.82 13.95 -6.47
CA GLU A 128 -2.53 12.78 -6.97
C GLU A 128 -2.76 12.86 -8.49
N SER A 129 -3.14 14.02 -8.99
CA SER A 129 -3.30 14.28 -10.43
C SER A 129 -1.98 14.05 -11.18
N ILE A 130 -0.87 14.59 -10.66
CA ILE A 130 0.48 14.41 -11.22
C ILE A 130 0.87 12.93 -11.26
N VAL A 131 0.68 12.20 -10.16
CA VAL A 131 0.99 10.76 -10.09
C VAL A 131 0.17 9.97 -11.10
N ARG A 132 -1.13 10.24 -11.20
CA ARG A 132 -2.02 9.59 -12.18
C ARG A 132 -1.58 9.87 -13.63
N ALA A 133 -1.24 11.10 -13.94
CA ALA A 133 -0.75 11.48 -15.26
C ALA A 133 0.59 10.78 -15.59
N LEU A 134 1.52 10.75 -14.64
CA LEU A 134 2.81 10.06 -14.80
C LEU A 134 2.65 8.57 -15.07
N VAL A 135 1.80 7.87 -14.30
CA VAL A 135 1.56 6.44 -14.51
C VAL A 135 0.91 6.17 -15.86
N ARG A 136 -0.07 6.99 -16.29
CA ARG A 136 -0.69 6.87 -17.62
C ARG A 136 0.31 7.01 -18.76
N ASN A 137 1.30 7.88 -18.60
CA ASN A 137 2.33 8.17 -19.61
C ASN A 137 3.53 7.21 -19.55
N LEU A 138 3.51 6.21 -18.66
CA LEU A 138 4.52 5.16 -18.71
C LEU A 138 4.23 4.22 -19.88
N PRO A 139 5.28 3.79 -20.62
CA PRO A 139 5.10 2.82 -21.69
C PRO A 139 4.67 1.46 -21.14
N SER A 140 3.92 0.69 -21.94
CA SER A 140 3.64 -0.72 -21.64
C SER A 140 4.96 -1.48 -21.39
N PRO A 141 4.98 -2.45 -20.45
CA PRO A 141 3.88 -2.90 -19.60
C PRO A 141 3.76 -2.13 -18.28
N CYS A 142 4.43 -0.98 -18.11
CA CYS A 142 4.58 -0.35 -16.79
C CYS A 142 3.28 0.33 -16.32
N ASN A 143 2.54 0.98 -17.20
CA ASN A 143 1.28 1.60 -16.82
C ASN A 143 0.28 0.55 -16.30
N GLU A 144 0.09 -0.55 -17.06
CA GLU A 144 -0.82 -1.63 -16.71
C GLU A 144 -0.37 -2.35 -15.43
N MET A 145 0.93 -2.62 -15.33
CA MET A 145 1.53 -3.28 -14.17
C MET A 145 1.34 -2.47 -12.89
N LEU A 146 1.59 -1.15 -12.94
CA LEU A 146 1.43 -0.29 -11.77
C LEU A 146 -0.04 -0.08 -11.42
N TRP A 147 -0.92 0.14 -12.41
CA TRP A 147 -2.36 0.23 -12.14
C TRP A 147 -2.92 -1.08 -11.60
N GLY A 148 -2.60 -2.21 -12.21
CA GLY A 148 -3.06 -3.51 -11.75
C GLY A 148 -2.63 -3.81 -10.32
N PHE A 149 -1.39 -3.46 -9.94
CA PHE A 149 -0.91 -3.71 -8.59
C PHE A 149 -1.43 -2.69 -7.58
N PHE A 150 -1.26 -1.38 -7.86
CA PHE A 150 -1.51 -0.34 -6.87
C PHE A 150 -2.97 0.15 -6.84
N ARG A 151 -3.66 0.18 -7.96
CA ARG A 151 -5.06 0.59 -8.04
C ARG A 151 -6.02 -0.59 -7.91
N ASP A 152 -5.81 -1.62 -8.75
CA ASP A 152 -6.75 -2.74 -8.86
C ASP A 152 -6.48 -3.83 -7.82
N GLY A 153 -5.38 -3.74 -7.07
CA GLY A 153 -5.03 -4.64 -5.97
C GLY A 153 -4.67 -6.07 -6.42
N LEU A 154 -4.34 -6.28 -7.69
CA LEU A 154 -3.99 -7.59 -8.20
C LEU A 154 -2.71 -8.12 -7.55
N SER A 155 -2.70 -9.41 -7.22
CA SER A 155 -1.50 -10.10 -6.75
C SER A 155 -0.49 -10.26 -7.87
N MET A 156 0.77 -10.54 -7.54
CA MET A 156 1.79 -10.82 -8.53
C MET A 156 1.45 -12.05 -9.40
N LYS A 157 0.77 -13.03 -8.83
CA LYS A 157 0.29 -14.21 -9.55
C LYS A 157 -0.78 -13.85 -10.58
N GLU A 158 -1.77 -13.05 -10.18
CA GLU A 158 -2.83 -12.58 -11.08
C GLU A 158 -2.27 -11.68 -12.20
N LEU A 159 -1.32 -10.81 -11.87
CA LEU A 159 -0.62 -9.99 -12.85
C LEU A 159 0.20 -10.83 -13.84
N ALA A 160 0.87 -11.88 -13.33
CA ALA A 160 1.60 -12.80 -14.21
C ALA A 160 0.67 -13.47 -15.21
N ILE A 161 -0.47 -13.97 -14.77
CA ILE A 161 -1.48 -14.59 -15.64
C ILE A 161 -2.07 -13.56 -16.61
N LYS A 162 -2.51 -12.40 -16.10
CA LYS A 162 -3.19 -11.37 -16.88
C LYS A 162 -2.33 -10.81 -18.01
N TYR A 163 -1.04 -10.63 -17.76
CA TYR A 163 -0.12 -10.00 -18.71
C TYR A 163 0.87 -10.99 -19.36
N GLY A 164 0.63 -12.30 -19.24
CA GLY A 164 1.39 -13.33 -19.96
C GLY A 164 2.84 -13.50 -19.49
N TYR A 165 3.14 -13.21 -18.21
CA TYR A 165 4.46 -13.51 -17.65
C TYR A 165 4.62 -15.00 -17.35
N SER A 166 5.81 -15.53 -17.57
CA SER A 166 6.12 -16.95 -17.37
C SER A 166 5.90 -17.42 -15.92
N ASN A 167 6.06 -16.53 -14.94
CA ASN A 167 5.87 -16.82 -13.53
C ASN A 167 5.73 -15.53 -12.70
N GLU A 168 5.37 -15.69 -11.43
CA GLU A 168 5.22 -14.61 -10.47
C GLU A 168 6.49 -13.79 -10.26
N ASN A 169 7.67 -14.43 -10.29
CA ASN A 169 8.95 -13.75 -10.11
C ASN A 169 9.24 -12.80 -11.28
N SER A 170 8.92 -13.19 -12.51
CA SER A 170 9.04 -12.32 -13.68
C SER A 170 8.16 -11.07 -13.56
N ALA A 171 6.92 -11.24 -13.08
CA ALA A 171 6.03 -10.11 -12.79
C ALA A 171 6.58 -9.21 -11.68
N LYS A 172 7.14 -9.77 -10.60
CA LYS A 172 7.80 -9.01 -9.49
C LYS A 172 8.96 -8.17 -10.01
N VAL A 173 9.84 -8.76 -10.80
CA VAL A 173 10.99 -8.05 -11.38
C VAL A 173 10.53 -6.93 -12.30
N THR A 174 9.52 -7.17 -13.14
CA THR A 174 8.96 -6.16 -14.03
C THR A 174 8.32 -5.03 -13.23
N LYS A 175 7.53 -5.34 -12.20
CA LYS A 175 6.96 -4.32 -11.32
C LYS A 175 8.05 -3.45 -10.70
N HIS A 176 9.13 -4.04 -10.19
CA HIS A 176 10.24 -3.29 -9.59
C HIS A 176 10.84 -2.31 -10.59
N ARG A 177 11.17 -2.77 -11.80
CA ARG A 177 11.69 -1.92 -12.87
C ARG A 177 10.74 -0.78 -13.26
N CYS A 178 9.43 -1.05 -13.24
CA CYS A 178 8.41 -0.04 -13.51
C CYS A 178 8.32 1.01 -12.38
N CYS A 179 8.44 0.60 -11.13
CA CYS A 179 8.54 1.52 -10.00
C CYS A 179 9.77 2.43 -10.11
N ASP A 180 10.93 1.89 -10.52
CA ASP A 180 12.15 2.68 -10.69
C ASP A 180 12.03 3.69 -11.85
N LYS A 181 11.37 3.29 -12.96
CA LYS A 181 11.05 4.21 -14.06
C LYS A 181 10.12 5.35 -13.62
N PHE A 182 9.10 5.00 -12.82
CA PHE A 182 8.19 5.99 -12.25
C PHE A 182 8.93 6.97 -11.34
N LYS A 183 9.73 6.47 -10.38
CA LYS A 183 10.52 7.29 -9.44
C LYS A 183 11.39 8.29 -10.17
N ARG A 184 12.16 7.85 -11.16
CA ARG A 184 13.02 8.74 -11.96
C ARG A 184 12.23 9.86 -12.63
N ARG A 185 11.10 9.55 -13.27
CA ARG A 185 10.26 10.56 -13.92
C ARG A 185 9.63 11.54 -12.92
N TYR A 186 9.24 11.04 -11.77
CA TYR A 186 8.70 11.87 -10.71
C TYR A 186 9.76 12.84 -10.17
N GLU A 187 10.97 12.36 -9.91
CA GLU A 187 12.09 13.19 -9.47
C GLU A 187 12.51 14.24 -10.52
N GLU A 188 12.53 13.88 -11.80
CA GLU A 188 12.78 14.81 -12.91
C GLU A 188 11.72 15.92 -12.95
N LEU A 189 10.46 15.56 -12.71
CA LEU A 189 9.37 16.52 -12.68
C LEU A 189 9.50 17.47 -11.48
N LEU A 190 9.79 16.96 -10.30
CA LEU A 190 10.02 17.79 -9.11
C LEU A 190 11.18 18.76 -9.26
N LYS A 191 12.24 18.41 -10.02
CA LYS A 191 13.37 19.31 -10.31
C LYS A 191 12.99 20.46 -11.21
N LYS A 192 11.96 20.33 -12.04
CA LYS A 192 11.48 21.40 -12.96
C LYS A 192 10.60 22.43 -12.25
N PHE A 193 10.07 22.09 -11.08
CA PHE A 193 9.22 22.98 -10.28
C PHE A 193 9.96 23.60 -9.08
N LYS A 194 11.28 23.37 -8.96
CA LYS A 194 12.17 24.08 -8.05
C LYS A 194 12.93 25.18 -8.79
#